data_0663b8dd494e88e772167dffea07cc03
#
_entry.id   0663b8dd494e88e772167dffea07cc03
#
_cell.length_a   1.000
_cell.length_b   1.000
_cell.length_c   1.000
_cell.angle_alpha   90.00
_cell.angle_beta   90.00
_cell.angle_gamma   90.00
#
_symmetry.space_group_name_H-M   'P 1'
#
loop_
_entity.id
_entity.type
_entity.pdbx_description
1 polymer ?
#
loop_
_entity_poly.entity_id
_entity_poly.type
_entity_poly.pdbx_seq_one_letter_code
_entity_poly.pdbx_strand_id
1 'polypeptide(L)'
;NSQSVSSEHFYLSDDELPRYFSAGKKHRMEAFYRKMRQRFAILMDSDGQPEGGQWNFDANNRNKLKASDLPSVPQPLVFSNDVSAILERLKRHNIKTMGQAHSSLLWPVNRQQAKELLDYFCRYCLPLFGTFQDAMTGRLKQRGNNRQWSLYHSRLSFALNSKIISPQLVVDTVLAHYRAQQGQLLCAEPRIDIAQV
;
A
#
# COMPACT_ATOMS: atom_id res chain seq x y z
N ASN A 1 19.99 -24.55 19.79
CA ASN A 1 18.54 -24.83 19.73
C ASN A 1 17.87 -23.68 19.01
N SER A 2 17.18 -23.95 17.91
CA SER A 2 16.34 -22.98 17.18
C SER A 2 14.87 -23.36 17.38
N GLN A 3 14.02 -22.36 17.60
CA GLN A 3 12.58 -22.55 17.69
C GLN A 3 11.93 -21.76 16.55
N SER A 4 11.03 -22.41 15.81
CA SER A 4 10.20 -21.74 14.81
C SER A 4 8.97 -21.15 15.48
N VAL A 5 8.70 -19.88 15.23
CA VAL A 5 7.50 -19.17 15.71
C VAL A 5 6.79 -18.52 14.52
N SER A 6 5.46 -18.41 14.61
CA SER A 6 4.69 -17.66 13.62
C SER A 6 5.11 -16.18 13.59
N SER A 7 5.19 -15.60 12.41
CA SER A 7 5.49 -14.17 12.29
C SER A 7 4.29 -13.28 12.61
N GLU A 8 3.08 -13.83 12.65
CA GLU A 8 1.80 -13.11 12.84
C GLU A 8 1.70 -11.81 12.00
N HIS A 9 2.30 -11.85 10.82
CA HIS A 9 2.43 -10.68 9.97
C HIS A 9 1.10 -10.31 9.29
N PHE A 10 0.28 -11.30 8.97
CA PHE A 10 -0.99 -11.14 8.28
C PHE A 10 -2.17 -11.01 9.26
N TYR A 11 -3.33 -10.58 8.78
CA TYR A 11 -4.56 -10.48 9.57
C TYR A 11 -5.07 -11.83 10.08
N LEU A 12 -4.80 -12.91 9.36
CA LEU A 12 -5.12 -14.27 9.76
C LEU A 12 -3.84 -15.02 10.10
N SER A 13 -3.89 -15.78 11.18
CA SER A 13 -2.87 -16.79 11.46
C SER A 13 -3.01 -17.99 10.52
N ASP A 14 -1.94 -18.74 10.35
CA ASP A 14 -1.95 -19.93 9.51
C ASP A 14 -2.98 -20.98 9.99
N ASP A 15 -3.21 -21.07 11.31
CA ASP A 15 -4.18 -21.98 11.93
C ASP A 15 -5.64 -21.62 11.61
N GLU A 16 -5.91 -20.37 11.27
CA GLU A 16 -7.24 -19.91 10.91
C GLU A 16 -7.59 -20.11 9.43
N LEU A 17 -6.57 -20.20 8.56
CA LEU A 17 -6.78 -20.32 7.11
C LEU A 17 -7.71 -21.47 6.71
N PRO A 18 -7.62 -22.70 7.30
CA PRO A 18 -8.51 -23.81 6.94
C PRO A 18 -9.99 -23.53 7.17
N ARG A 19 -10.35 -22.61 8.07
CA ARG A 19 -11.75 -22.19 8.31
C ARG A 19 -12.36 -21.46 7.11
N TYR A 20 -11.53 -20.83 6.31
CA TYR A 20 -11.96 -20.04 5.15
C TYR A 20 -11.71 -20.74 3.83
N PHE A 21 -10.69 -21.61 3.79
CA PHE A 21 -10.22 -22.28 2.58
C PHE A 21 -10.25 -23.79 2.76
N SER A 22 -11.42 -24.40 2.53
CA SER A 22 -11.57 -25.85 2.58
C SER A 22 -10.92 -26.52 1.37
N ALA A 23 -10.19 -27.60 1.59
CA ALA A 23 -9.59 -28.38 0.51
C ALA A 23 -10.63 -28.85 -0.51
N GLY A 24 -10.27 -28.88 -1.79
CA GLY A 24 -11.11 -29.36 -2.89
C GLY A 24 -12.25 -28.42 -3.33
N LYS A 25 -12.41 -27.25 -2.71
CA LYS A 25 -13.42 -26.26 -3.12
C LYS A 25 -12.78 -25.10 -3.90
N LYS A 26 -13.52 -24.57 -4.88
CA LYS A 26 -13.14 -23.30 -5.52
C LYS A 26 -13.50 -22.14 -4.59
N HIS A 27 -12.53 -21.32 -4.27
CA HIS A 27 -12.70 -20.13 -3.43
C HIS A 27 -12.65 -18.87 -4.30
N ARG A 28 -13.58 -17.93 -4.03
CA ARG A 28 -13.60 -16.62 -4.67
C ARG A 28 -12.98 -15.61 -3.72
N MET A 29 -12.01 -14.84 -4.18
CA MET A 29 -11.34 -13.79 -3.40
C MET A 29 -12.34 -12.76 -2.87
N GLU A 30 -13.32 -12.36 -3.68
CA GLU A 30 -14.39 -11.45 -3.28
C GLU A 30 -15.15 -11.94 -2.03
N ALA A 31 -15.51 -13.24 -1.98
CA ALA A 31 -16.21 -13.79 -0.82
C ALA A 31 -15.34 -13.80 0.45
N PHE A 32 -14.06 -14.06 0.29
CA PHE A 32 -13.10 -13.98 1.39
C PHE A 32 -12.90 -12.53 1.86
N TYR A 33 -12.71 -11.60 0.95
CA TYR A 33 -12.58 -10.17 1.21
C TYR A 33 -13.77 -9.64 2.05
N ARG A 34 -15.01 -9.91 1.65
CA ARG A 34 -16.21 -9.49 2.40
C ARG A 34 -16.23 -10.03 3.81
N LYS A 35 -15.91 -11.32 3.99
CA LYS A 35 -15.80 -11.95 5.32
C LYS A 35 -14.75 -11.28 6.19
N MET A 36 -13.61 -10.92 5.61
CA MET A 36 -12.53 -10.24 6.36
C MET A 36 -12.95 -8.84 6.75
N ARG A 37 -13.57 -8.06 5.86
CA ARG A 37 -14.11 -6.74 6.20
C ARG A 37 -15.10 -6.81 7.36
N GLN A 38 -16.06 -7.75 7.30
CA GLN A 38 -17.01 -7.95 8.38
C GLN A 38 -16.34 -8.39 9.68
N ARG A 39 -15.42 -9.34 9.62
CA ARG A 39 -14.71 -9.85 10.80
C ARG A 39 -13.91 -8.76 11.52
N PHE A 40 -13.21 -7.93 10.78
CA PHE A 40 -12.35 -6.88 11.33
C PHE A 40 -13.04 -5.51 11.40
N ALA A 41 -14.33 -5.42 11.08
CA ALA A 41 -15.12 -4.20 11.05
C ALA A 41 -14.47 -3.07 10.22
N ILE A 42 -13.83 -3.42 9.08
CA ILE A 42 -13.14 -2.47 8.23
C ILE A 42 -14.15 -1.83 7.27
N LEU A 43 -14.39 -0.51 7.40
CA LEU A 43 -15.36 0.26 6.62
C LEU A 43 -16.75 -0.42 6.59
N MET A 44 -17.21 -0.80 7.76
CA MET A 44 -18.54 -1.36 8.00
C MET A 44 -19.36 -0.39 8.86
N ASP A 45 -20.64 -0.22 8.53
CA ASP A 45 -21.58 0.53 9.35
C ASP A 45 -22.10 -0.30 10.55
N SER A 46 -22.97 0.29 11.35
CA SER A 46 -23.59 -0.36 12.52
C SER A 46 -24.46 -1.57 12.17
N ASP A 47 -24.97 -1.62 10.96
CA ASP A 47 -25.85 -2.69 10.46
C ASP A 47 -25.07 -3.81 9.76
N GLY A 48 -23.74 -3.74 9.80
CA GLY A 48 -22.85 -4.71 9.18
C GLY A 48 -22.83 -4.64 7.65
N GLN A 49 -23.25 -3.49 7.09
CA GLN A 49 -23.14 -3.23 5.66
C GLN A 49 -21.87 -2.43 5.35
N PRO A 50 -21.36 -2.48 4.12
CA PRO A 50 -20.19 -1.71 3.74
C PRO A 50 -20.49 -0.21 3.74
N GLU A 51 -19.63 0.59 4.36
CA GLU A 51 -19.66 2.04 4.22
C GLU A 51 -19.66 2.42 2.73
N GLY A 52 -20.45 3.42 2.33
CA GLY A 52 -20.63 3.80 0.93
C GLY A 52 -21.59 2.89 0.14
N GLY A 53 -22.20 1.89 0.77
CA GLY A 53 -23.24 1.04 0.17
C GLY A 53 -22.74 0.01 -0.86
N GLN A 54 -21.43 -0.08 -1.08
CA GLN A 54 -20.83 -1.00 -2.06
C GLN A 54 -19.64 -1.76 -1.46
N TRP A 55 -19.50 -3.03 -1.86
CA TRP A 55 -18.37 -3.87 -1.41
C TRP A 55 -17.06 -3.56 -2.11
N ASN A 56 -17.11 -3.08 -3.36
CA ASN A 56 -15.94 -2.66 -4.12
C ASN A 56 -16.33 -1.53 -5.10
N PHE A 57 -15.33 -0.81 -5.57
CA PHE A 57 -15.44 0.31 -6.49
C PHE A 57 -14.61 0.10 -7.76
N ASP A 58 -14.33 -1.14 -8.13
CA ASP A 58 -13.43 -1.53 -9.24
C ASP A 58 -13.80 -0.91 -10.59
N ALA A 59 -15.07 -0.56 -10.78
CA ALA A 59 -15.53 0.12 -11.99
C ALA A 59 -14.97 1.55 -12.11
N ASN A 60 -14.66 2.19 -10.99
CA ASN A 60 -14.27 3.60 -10.91
C ASN A 60 -12.74 3.82 -10.86
N ASN A 61 -11.94 2.75 -10.67
CA ASN A 61 -10.50 2.86 -10.42
C ASN A 61 -9.60 2.74 -11.67
N ARG A 62 -10.19 2.72 -12.87
CA ARG A 62 -9.50 2.54 -14.16
C ARG A 62 -9.43 3.81 -15.01
N ASN A 63 -9.46 4.96 -14.40
CA ASN A 63 -9.41 6.23 -15.12
C ASN A 63 -8.02 6.44 -15.75
N LYS A 64 -8.03 6.95 -16.99
CA LYS A 64 -6.78 7.32 -17.67
C LYS A 64 -6.29 8.66 -17.16
N LEU A 65 -5.00 8.75 -16.86
CA LEU A 65 -4.35 9.99 -16.50
C LEU A 65 -4.30 10.93 -17.74
N LYS A 66 -4.98 12.08 -17.67
CA LYS A 66 -5.00 13.09 -18.72
C LYS A 66 -3.80 14.05 -18.56
N ALA A 67 -3.51 14.83 -19.58
CA ALA A 67 -2.46 15.83 -19.52
C ALA A 67 -2.71 16.90 -18.43
N SER A 68 -3.99 17.22 -18.18
CA SER A 68 -4.42 18.14 -17.10
C SER A 68 -4.14 17.60 -15.69
N ASP A 69 -4.04 16.30 -15.52
CA ASP A 69 -3.86 15.66 -14.22
C ASP A 69 -2.37 15.59 -13.81
N LEU A 70 -1.46 15.68 -14.80
CA LEU A 70 -0.02 15.53 -14.58
C LEU A 70 0.58 16.52 -13.57
N PRO A 71 0.17 17.79 -13.51
CA PRO A 71 0.71 18.74 -12.53
C PRO A 71 0.38 18.35 -11.08
N SER A 72 -0.75 17.68 -10.85
CA SER A 72 -1.19 17.27 -9.51
C SER A 72 -0.54 15.97 -9.01
N VAL A 73 0.13 15.21 -9.88
CA VAL A 73 0.87 14.00 -9.47
C VAL A 73 1.99 14.38 -8.51
N PRO A 74 2.02 13.84 -7.29
CA PRO A 74 3.02 14.23 -6.30
C PRO A 74 4.42 13.73 -6.67
N GLN A 75 5.46 14.46 -6.22
CA GLN A 75 6.83 13.97 -6.30
C GLN A 75 7.00 12.79 -5.35
N PRO A 76 7.60 11.66 -5.76
CA PRO A 76 7.74 10.52 -4.87
C PRO A 76 8.68 10.84 -3.69
N LEU A 77 8.24 10.49 -2.49
CA LEU A 77 9.16 10.41 -1.35
C LEU A 77 10.14 9.28 -1.59
N VAL A 78 11.42 9.59 -1.65
CA VAL A 78 12.52 8.62 -1.79
C VAL A 78 13.53 8.82 -0.67
N PHE A 79 14.20 7.74 -0.30
CA PHE A 79 15.26 7.74 0.69
C PHE A 79 16.62 7.63 0.00
N SER A 80 17.67 7.89 0.76
CA SER A 80 19.05 7.67 0.32
C SER A 80 19.78 6.91 1.42
N ASN A 81 19.64 5.57 1.38
CA ASN A 81 20.26 4.70 2.35
C ASN A 81 21.54 4.11 1.75
N ASP A 82 22.69 4.35 2.38
CA ASP A 82 23.96 3.76 1.95
C ASP A 82 23.95 2.24 2.24
N VAL A 83 24.10 1.46 1.17
CA VAL A 83 24.16 0.00 1.20
C VAL A 83 25.49 -0.54 0.68
N SER A 84 26.52 0.30 0.54
CA SER A 84 27.84 -0.05 0.00
C SER A 84 28.43 -1.25 0.72
N ALA A 85 28.40 -1.27 2.05
CA ALA A 85 28.91 -2.39 2.86
C ALA A 85 28.20 -3.71 2.59
N ILE A 86 26.89 -3.67 2.29
CA ILE A 86 26.10 -4.86 1.91
C ILE A 86 26.55 -5.37 0.54
N LEU A 87 26.70 -4.47 -0.43
CA LEU A 87 27.15 -4.81 -1.78
C LEU A 87 28.54 -5.42 -1.77
N GLU A 88 29.47 -4.88 -0.98
CA GLU A 88 30.81 -5.44 -0.79
C GLU A 88 30.77 -6.83 -0.16
N ARG A 89 29.90 -7.06 0.82
CA ARG A 89 29.71 -8.39 1.42
C ARG A 89 29.20 -9.40 0.42
N LEU A 90 28.18 -9.03 -0.38
CA LEU A 90 27.66 -9.91 -1.45
C LEU A 90 28.76 -10.28 -2.44
N LYS A 91 29.57 -9.30 -2.87
CA LYS A 91 30.71 -9.52 -3.74
C LYS A 91 31.78 -10.43 -3.12
N ARG A 92 32.12 -10.19 -1.86
CA ARG A 92 33.12 -10.99 -1.11
C ARG A 92 32.71 -12.46 -0.99
N HIS A 93 31.42 -12.73 -0.83
CA HIS A 93 30.87 -14.08 -0.73
C HIS A 93 30.45 -14.67 -2.09
N ASN A 94 30.79 -14.02 -3.21
CA ASN A 94 30.43 -14.46 -4.56
C ASN A 94 28.91 -14.71 -4.74
N ILE A 95 28.07 -13.94 -4.04
CA ILE A 95 26.62 -14.04 -4.18
C ILE A 95 26.23 -13.40 -5.52
N LYS A 96 25.68 -14.20 -6.41
CA LYS A 96 25.15 -13.71 -7.70
C LYS A 96 23.82 -13.01 -7.47
N THR A 97 23.71 -11.79 -8.00
CA THR A 97 22.46 -11.00 -7.98
C THR A 97 21.98 -10.76 -9.40
N MET A 98 20.66 -10.56 -9.56
CA MET A 98 20.08 -10.11 -10.82
C MET A 98 19.88 -8.59 -10.79
N GLY A 99 20.04 -7.95 -11.96
CA GLY A 99 19.90 -6.50 -12.11
C GLY A 99 21.12 -5.71 -11.68
N GLN A 100 20.94 -4.40 -11.58
CA GLN A 100 21.98 -3.46 -11.16
C GLN A 100 21.65 -2.92 -9.78
N ALA A 101 22.58 -3.03 -8.85
CA ALA A 101 22.46 -2.44 -7.53
C ALA A 101 23.30 -1.17 -7.44
N HIS A 102 22.73 -0.12 -6.89
CA HIS A 102 23.40 1.13 -6.58
C HIS A 102 23.73 1.18 -5.09
N SER A 103 24.79 1.91 -4.72
CA SER A 103 25.17 2.10 -3.32
C SER A 103 24.12 2.86 -2.49
N SER A 104 23.26 3.62 -3.14
CA SER A 104 22.13 4.31 -2.49
C SER A 104 20.83 3.59 -2.78
N LEU A 105 20.18 3.06 -1.73
CA LEU A 105 18.88 2.41 -1.80
C LEU A 105 17.78 3.43 -1.50
N LEU A 106 16.83 3.56 -2.44
CA LEU A 106 15.75 4.54 -2.37
C LEU A 106 14.53 4.08 -1.55
N TRP A 107 14.51 2.83 -1.13
CA TRP A 107 13.43 2.24 -0.34
C TRP A 107 13.67 2.40 1.17
N PRO A 108 12.60 2.39 1.99
CA PRO A 108 12.75 2.45 3.44
C PRO A 108 13.48 1.20 3.97
N VAL A 109 14.52 1.40 4.79
CA VAL A 109 15.30 0.30 5.40
C VAL A 109 15.00 0.09 6.88
N ASN A 110 14.19 0.95 7.48
CA ASN A 110 13.79 0.87 8.86
C ASN A 110 12.32 1.28 9.05
N ARG A 111 11.81 1.01 10.26
CA ARG A 111 10.40 1.26 10.58
C ARG A 111 10.01 2.74 10.52
N GLN A 112 10.92 3.64 10.88
CA GLN A 112 10.67 5.08 10.84
C GLN A 112 10.43 5.53 9.39
N GLN A 113 11.34 5.22 8.47
CA GLN A 113 11.21 5.54 7.06
C GLN A 113 9.96 4.90 6.42
N ALA A 114 9.63 3.66 6.82
CA ALA A 114 8.43 2.99 6.32
C ALA A 114 7.13 3.69 6.78
N LYS A 115 7.09 4.21 8.02
CA LYS A 115 5.98 5.01 8.51
C LYS A 115 5.92 6.38 7.83
N GLU A 116 7.06 7.02 7.56
CA GLU A 116 7.12 8.27 6.80
C GLU A 116 6.56 8.09 5.38
N LEU A 117 6.90 6.97 4.72
CA LEU A 117 6.36 6.65 3.40
C LEU A 117 4.85 6.40 3.45
N LEU A 118 4.36 5.71 4.48
CA LEU A 118 2.94 5.47 4.69
C LEU A 118 2.17 6.79 4.94
N ASP A 119 2.68 7.66 5.80
CA ASP A 119 2.09 8.97 6.06
C ASP A 119 2.08 9.84 4.81
N TYR A 120 3.20 9.84 4.05
CA TYR A 120 3.27 10.49 2.74
C TYR A 120 2.21 9.97 1.78
N PHE A 121 2.03 8.66 1.68
CA PHE A 121 0.99 8.05 0.85
C PHE A 121 -0.40 8.54 1.25
N CYS A 122 -0.73 8.48 2.55
CA CYS A 122 -2.03 8.90 3.05
C CYS A 122 -2.35 10.36 2.74
N ARG A 123 -1.36 11.26 2.84
CA ARG A 123 -1.58 12.69 2.63
C ARG A 123 -1.64 13.12 1.17
N TYR A 124 -0.78 12.53 0.33
CA TYR A 124 -0.55 13.06 -1.02
C TYR A 124 -1.02 12.15 -2.15
N CYS A 125 -1.11 10.84 -1.92
CA CYS A 125 -1.46 9.89 -2.96
C CYS A 125 -2.86 9.31 -2.78
N LEU A 126 -3.23 8.94 -1.56
CA LEU A 126 -4.49 8.27 -1.25
C LEU A 126 -5.72 9.00 -1.77
N PRO A 127 -5.83 10.35 -1.72
CA PRO A 127 -7.01 11.07 -2.23
C PRO A 127 -7.34 10.83 -3.70
N LEU A 128 -6.35 10.43 -4.51
CA LEU A 128 -6.54 10.12 -5.94
C LEU A 128 -6.09 8.69 -6.30
N PHE A 129 -5.69 7.91 -5.32
CA PHE A 129 -5.22 6.54 -5.53
C PHE A 129 -6.31 5.68 -6.18
N GLY A 130 -7.54 5.67 -5.64
CA GLY A 130 -8.63 4.88 -6.19
C GLY A 130 -8.94 5.26 -7.64
N THR A 131 -9.00 6.55 -7.95
CA THR A 131 -9.28 7.04 -9.31
C THR A 131 -8.23 6.58 -10.33
N PHE A 132 -6.94 6.56 -9.94
CA PHE A 132 -5.81 6.31 -10.83
C PHE A 132 -5.02 5.05 -10.49
N GLN A 133 -5.62 4.09 -9.78
CA GLN A 133 -4.96 2.87 -9.34
C GLN A 133 -4.28 2.11 -10.48
N ASP A 134 -4.94 2.00 -11.63
CA ASP A 134 -4.43 1.28 -12.81
C ASP A 134 -3.76 2.23 -13.83
N ALA A 135 -3.61 3.51 -13.50
CA ALA A 135 -3.08 4.48 -14.44
C ALA A 135 -1.58 4.26 -14.71
N MET A 136 -1.21 4.39 -15.97
CA MET A 136 0.17 4.44 -16.45
C MET A 136 0.33 5.61 -17.41
N THR A 137 1.52 6.22 -17.44
CA THR A 137 1.80 7.29 -18.38
C THR A 137 3.25 7.28 -18.86
N GLY A 138 3.46 7.54 -20.15
CA GLY A 138 4.76 7.86 -20.71
C GLY A 138 5.01 9.38 -20.90
N ARG A 139 4.08 10.23 -20.46
CA ARG A 139 4.09 11.67 -20.76
C ARG A 139 5.02 12.49 -19.84
N LEU A 140 5.45 11.92 -18.71
CA LEU A 140 6.35 12.56 -17.75
C LEU A 140 7.83 12.25 -18.01
N LYS A 141 8.21 12.08 -19.28
CA LYS A 141 9.58 11.66 -19.69
C LYS A 141 10.66 12.73 -19.53
N GLN A 142 10.40 13.86 -18.91
CA GLN A 142 11.40 14.90 -18.70
C GLN A 142 12.51 14.40 -17.76
N ARG A 143 13.76 14.70 -18.13
CA ARG A 143 14.96 14.35 -17.34
C ARG A 143 14.84 14.92 -15.92
N GLY A 144 14.98 14.05 -14.92
CA GLY A 144 14.82 14.42 -13.50
C GLY A 144 13.38 14.38 -12.96
N ASN A 145 12.39 14.05 -13.79
CA ASN A 145 11.01 13.90 -13.33
C ASN A 145 10.76 12.46 -12.85
N ASN A 146 10.69 12.28 -11.55
CA ASN A 146 10.47 10.97 -10.90
C ASN A 146 8.98 10.61 -10.74
N ARG A 147 8.04 11.47 -11.13
CA ARG A 147 6.61 11.24 -10.92
C ARG A 147 6.06 10.06 -11.72
N GLN A 148 6.61 9.83 -12.92
CA GLN A 148 6.13 8.81 -13.85
C GLN A 148 6.14 7.39 -13.28
N TRP A 149 7.15 7.01 -12.50
CA TRP A 149 7.25 5.66 -11.97
C TRP A 149 6.46 5.47 -10.67
N SER A 150 6.06 6.54 -10.02
CA SER A 150 5.39 6.54 -8.72
C SER A 150 3.89 6.79 -8.85
N LEU A 151 3.49 7.80 -9.64
CA LEU A 151 2.11 8.30 -9.72
C LEU A 151 1.50 8.45 -8.31
N TYR A 152 0.34 7.84 -8.09
CA TYR A 152 -0.35 7.84 -6.79
C TYR A 152 -0.15 6.54 -6.00
N HIS A 153 0.76 5.63 -6.45
CA HIS A 153 0.96 4.36 -5.79
C HIS A 153 1.64 4.50 -4.42
N SER A 154 1.25 3.62 -3.48
CA SER A 154 1.78 3.65 -2.11
C SER A 154 3.26 3.29 -2.00
N ARG A 155 3.75 2.43 -2.89
CA ARG A 155 5.13 1.92 -2.90
C ARG A 155 5.55 1.22 -1.59
N LEU A 156 4.57 0.71 -0.85
CA LEU A 156 4.77 0.04 0.45
C LEU A 156 5.20 -1.42 0.33
N SER A 157 5.18 -1.98 -0.90
CA SER A 157 5.44 -3.41 -1.12
C SER A 157 6.79 -3.87 -0.57
N PHE A 158 7.85 -3.06 -0.70
CA PHE A 158 9.15 -3.38 -0.12
C PHE A 158 9.08 -3.51 1.41
N ALA A 159 8.49 -2.53 2.09
CA ALA A 159 8.37 -2.51 3.55
C ALA A 159 7.46 -3.62 4.08
N LEU A 160 6.39 -3.96 3.36
CA LEU A 160 5.50 -5.07 3.69
C LEU A 160 6.19 -6.43 3.49
N ASN A 161 6.84 -6.65 2.33
CA ASN A 161 7.51 -7.92 2.02
C ASN A 161 8.71 -8.18 2.94
N SER A 162 9.44 -7.14 3.34
CA SER A 162 10.53 -7.25 4.32
C SER A 162 10.05 -7.21 5.78
N LYS A 163 8.73 -7.20 6.01
CA LYS A 163 8.08 -7.18 7.34
C LYS A 163 8.50 -6.01 8.24
N ILE A 164 8.95 -4.91 7.66
CA ILE A 164 9.28 -3.67 8.39
C ILE A 164 8.01 -3.04 8.99
N ILE A 165 6.89 -3.12 8.24
CA ILE A 165 5.54 -2.77 8.70
C ILE A 165 4.57 -3.90 8.40
N SER A 166 3.51 -4.02 9.22
CA SER A 166 2.46 -5.02 9.01
C SER A 166 1.32 -4.47 8.15
N PRO A 167 0.58 -5.34 7.44
CA PRO A 167 -0.66 -4.96 6.77
C PRO A 167 -1.66 -4.28 7.70
N GLN A 168 -1.77 -4.75 8.95
CA GLN A 168 -2.65 -4.14 9.95
C GLN A 168 -2.27 -2.67 10.20
N LEU A 169 -0.99 -2.37 10.44
CA LEU A 169 -0.54 -0.99 10.64
C LEU A 169 -0.90 -0.10 9.44
N VAL A 170 -0.77 -0.62 8.21
CA VAL A 170 -1.13 0.14 7.00
C VAL A 170 -2.61 0.45 7.00
N VAL A 171 -3.48 -0.55 7.18
CA VAL A 171 -4.94 -0.36 7.17
C VAL A 171 -5.38 0.55 8.30
N ASP A 172 -4.88 0.36 9.53
CA ASP A 172 -5.24 1.20 10.68
C ASP A 172 -4.85 2.67 10.44
N THR A 173 -3.68 2.91 9.85
CA THR A 173 -3.20 4.26 9.53
C THR A 173 -4.08 4.92 8.45
N VAL A 174 -4.39 4.18 7.37
CA VAL A 174 -5.26 4.66 6.29
C VAL A 174 -6.66 4.99 6.83
N LEU A 175 -7.25 4.11 7.65
CA LEU A 175 -8.55 4.34 8.28
C LEU A 175 -8.53 5.55 9.22
N ALA A 176 -7.46 5.73 9.98
CA ALA A 176 -7.31 6.90 10.84
C ALA A 176 -7.29 8.21 10.04
N HIS A 177 -6.56 8.24 8.92
CA HIS A 177 -6.55 9.38 8.00
C HIS A 177 -7.93 9.64 7.39
N TYR A 178 -8.60 8.61 6.91
CA TYR A 178 -9.95 8.70 6.37
C TYR A 178 -10.94 9.29 7.39
N ARG A 179 -10.96 8.76 8.61
CA ARG A 179 -11.85 9.24 9.68
C ARG A 179 -11.53 10.67 10.13
N ALA A 180 -10.25 11.04 10.20
CA ALA A 180 -9.83 12.40 10.52
C ALA A 180 -10.34 13.39 9.47
N GLN A 181 -10.30 13.05 8.20
CA GLN A 181 -10.83 13.90 7.13
C GLN A 181 -12.37 13.95 7.14
N GLN A 182 -13.06 12.85 7.45
CA GLN A 182 -14.51 12.86 7.64
C GLN A 182 -14.91 13.79 8.81
N GLY A 183 -14.19 13.76 9.92
CA GLY A 183 -14.41 14.67 11.06
C GLY A 183 -14.13 16.14 10.73
N GLN A 184 -13.13 16.42 9.88
CA GLN A 184 -12.83 17.77 9.40
C GLN A 184 -13.83 18.30 8.36
N LEU A 185 -14.56 17.40 7.67
CA LEU A 185 -15.59 17.74 6.68
C LEU A 185 -16.88 18.25 7.30
N LEU A 186 -17.08 18.03 8.58
CA LEU A 186 -18.05 18.83 9.34
C LEU A 186 -17.58 20.31 9.47
N CYS A 187 -16.35 20.62 9.00
CA CYS A 187 -15.67 21.93 9.10
C CYS A 187 -14.97 22.41 7.80
N ALA A 188 -15.34 21.90 6.59
CA ALA A 188 -14.89 22.28 5.23
C ALA A 188 -13.61 21.63 4.65
N GLU A 189 -13.81 20.91 3.49
CA GLU A 189 -12.91 20.59 2.34
C GLU A 189 -11.81 19.52 2.47
N PRO A 190 -11.42 18.82 1.35
CA PRO A 190 -12.20 17.97 0.43
C PRO A 190 -12.17 16.46 0.80
N ARG A 191 -13.15 15.72 0.32
CA ARG A 191 -13.43 14.32 0.69
C ARG A 191 -12.38 13.35 0.17
N ILE A 192 -11.85 12.46 1.03
CA ILE A 192 -11.36 11.16 0.57
C ILE A 192 -12.58 10.36 0.12
N ASP A 193 -12.58 9.90 -1.13
CA ASP A 193 -13.59 9.00 -1.63
C ASP A 193 -13.41 7.64 -0.93
N ILE A 194 -14.51 7.07 -0.42
CA ILE A 194 -14.53 5.74 0.19
C ILE A 194 -13.95 4.66 -0.72
N ALA A 195 -14.04 4.85 -2.05
CA ALA A 195 -13.42 3.99 -3.04
C ALA A 195 -11.88 3.96 -2.97
N GLN A 196 -11.27 4.86 -2.22
CA GLN A 196 -9.81 5.03 -2.15
C GLN A 196 -9.20 4.47 -0.86
N VAL A 197 -10.03 4.01 0.06
CA VAL A 197 -9.65 3.32 1.30
C VAL A 197 -9.90 1.83 1.18
#